data_d694c942506c68fa9d0744e8e3e7a12e
#
_entry.id   d694c942506c68fa9d0744e8e3e7a12e
#
_cell.length_a   1.000
_cell.length_b   1.000
_cell.length_c   1.000
_cell.angle_alpha   90.00
_cell.angle_beta   90.00
_cell.angle_gamma   90.00
#
_symmetry.space_group_name_H-M   'P 1'
#
loop_
_entity.id
_entity.type
_entity.pdbx_description
1 polymer ?
#
loop_
_entity_poly.entity_id
_entity_poly.type
_entity_poly.pdbx_seq_one_letter_code
_entity_poly.pdbx_strand_id
1 'polypeptide(L)'
;MRKFVVLLIVVPIMVGCTLFERQRKSGIVVECNGHSLTQVEIDALTNGLRSEDSARVAESYIRQWAMDLLVYDAAKEVESKEIERLVEDYRRSLYVHDYEERMIAQRMPKHVEDSLVKGFYENHSSRFVLDETIVKGMLLIVPLGAPNMDELKRQMAKPLDDENLELIEKYAYNYAIGYELFLEDWTRSGQILLRMPFSETNLHKQLNQKRQIVVEDSVNTYLLQVTDVHMKGTEMPLDYARTKIEQILLNERRVEFLEQERDKLYNKALQQNKLIRYEK
;
A
#
# COMPACT_ATOMS: atom_id res chain seq x y z
N MET A 1 -18.63 -63.91 57.38
CA MET A 1 -18.75 -62.58 57.95
C MET A 1 -17.67 -61.72 57.33
N ARG A 2 -17.84 -60.75 56.59
CA ARG A 2 -18.50 -59.49 56.61
C ARG A 2 -18.58 -58.92 55.14
N LYS A 3 -19.76 -58.71 54.68
CA LYS A 3 -20.13 -57.82 53.61
C LYS A 3 -19.67 -56.39 53.96
N PHE A 4 -19.23 -55.58 53.02
CA PHE A 4 -19.50 -54.15 52.98
C PHE A 4 -18.91 -53.60 51.61
N VAL A 5 -19.76 -53.35 50.71
CA VAL A 5 -20.33 -52.08 50.29
C VAL A 5 -19.31 -51.26 49.50
N VAL A 6 -19.39 -51.42 48.18
CA VAL A 6 -18.96 -50.36 47.22
C VAL A 6 -20.24 -49.65 46.81
N LEU A 7 -20.45 -48.51 47.44
CA LEU A 7 -21.52 -47.59 47.06
C LEU A 7 -20.90 -46.34 46.44
N LEU A 8 -21.31 -46.09 45.23
CA LEU A 8 -21.53 -44.79 44.64
C LEU A 8 -20.42 -43.74 44.63
N ILE A 9 -19.87 -43.46 43.48
CA ILE A 9 -19.74 -42.08 42.96
C ILE A 9 -19.93 -42.15 41.44
N VAL A 10 -21.17 -42.12 40.98
CA VAL A 10 -21.56 -41.75 39.64
C VAL A 10 -22.52 -40.56 39.80
N VAL A 11 -22.11 -39.41 39.46
CA VAL A 11 -22.70 -38.11 39.14
C VAL A 11 -21.77 -37.03 39.72
N PRO A 12 -21.11 -36.17 38.92
CA PRO A 12 -21.75 -35.21 38.02
C PRO A 12 -20.95 -34.91 36.71
N ILE A 13 -21.21 -35.64 35.63
CA ILE A 13 -20.64 -35.29 34.34
C ILE A 13 -21.64 -34.47 33.48
N MET A 14 -22.89 -34.37 33.91
CA MET A 14 -23.94 -33.70 33.10
C MET A 14 -24.05 -32.18 33.30
N VAL A 15 -23.39 -31.58 34.29
CA VAL A 15 -23.50 -30.11 34.53
C VAL A 15 -22.47 -29.30 33.75
N GLY A 16 -21.38 -29.94 33.31
CA GLY A 16 -20.32 -29.24 32.57
C GLY A 16 -20.72 -28.84 31.13
N CYS A 17 -21.52 -29.65 30.44
CA CYS A 17 -21.92 -29.35 29.05
C CYS A 17 -22.88 -28.16 28.93
N THR A 18 -23.81 -28.01 29.86
CA THR A 18 -24.79 -26.92 29.81
C THR A 18 -24.19 -25.55 30.19
N LEU A 19 -23.17 -25.51 31.03
CA LEU A 19 -22.44 -24.28 31.38
C LEU A 19 -21.51 -23.85 30.23
N PHE A 20 -20.90 -24.79 29.55
CA PHE A 20 -20.04 -24.49 28.39
C PHE A 20 -20.85 -24.04 27.16
N GLU A 21 -22.03 -24.61 26.94
CA GLU A 21 -22.97 -24.13 25.91
C GLU A 21 -23.53 -22.75 26.25
N ARG A 22 -23.81 -22.46 27.52
CA ARG A 22 -24.30 -21.17 27.98
C ARG A 22 -23.23 -20.06 27.84
N GLN A 23 -21.95 -20.40 28.03
CA GLN A 23 -20.84 -19.47 27.86
C GLN A 23 -20.50 -19.22 26.38
N ARG A 24 -20.76 -20.17 25.47
CA ARG A 24 -20.68 -19.97 24.01
C ARG A 24 -21.77 -19.06 23.45
N LYS A 25 -22.94 -19.02 24.12
CA LYS A 25 -24.08 -18.15 23.70
C LYS A 25 -24.02 -16.74 24.31
N SER A 26 -23.09 -16.45 25.24
CA SER A 26 -22.91 -15.11 25.75
C SER A 26 -22.26 -14.23 24.69
N GLY A 27 -23.03 -13.30 24.15
CA GLY A 27 -22.59 -12.38 23.09
C GLY A 27 -23.23 -12.63 21.72
N ILE A 28 -24.02 -13.69 21.55
CA ILE A 28 -24.85 -13.90 20.36
C ILE A 28 -26.08 -13.01 20.45
N VAL A 29 -26.33 -12.21 19.41
CA VAL A 29 -27.48 -11.33 19.30
C VAL A 29 -28.64 -12.02 18.58
N VAL A 30 -28.33 -12.74 17.52
CA VAL A 30 -29.31 -13.46 16.71
C VAL A 30 -28.69 -14.73 16.11
N GLU A 31 -29.50 -15.77 15.96
CA GLU A 31 -29.17 -16.99 15.25
C GLU A 31 -30.13 -17.21 14.08
N CYS A 32 -29.60 -17.60 12.92
CA CYS A 32 -30.38 -17.95 11.75
C CYS A 32 -29.74 -19.19 11.08
N ASN A 33 -30.47 -20.30 10.96
CA ASN A 33 -30.04 -21.54 10.29
C ASN A 33 -28.64 -22.03 10.68
N GLY A 34 -28.31 -21.98 12.02
CA GLY A 34 -27.04 -22.44 12.56
C GLY A 34 -25.90 -21.42 12.45
N HIS A 35 -26.13 -20.27 11.85
CA HIS A 35 -25.23 -19.13 11.86
C HIS A 35 -25.58 -18.19 12.99
N SER A 36 -24.57 -17.60 13.64
CA SER A 36 -24.75 -16.70 14.77
C SER A 36 -24.14 -15.35 14.45
N LEU A 37 -24.86 -14.28 14.74
CA LEU A 37 -24.36 -12.91 14.69
C LEU A 37 -24.08 -12.46 16.14
N THR A 38 -22.90 -11.94 16.38
CA THR A 38 -22.43 -11.56 17.70
C THR A 38 -22.58 -10.08 17.98
N GLN A 39 -22.64 -9.72 19.29
CA GLN A 39 -22.65 -8.33 19.73
C GLN A 39 -21.40 -7.57 19.25
N VAL A 40 -20.24 -8.23 19.21
CA VAL A 40 -18.97 -7.61 18.73
C VAL A 40 -19.07 -7.16 17.27
N GLU A 41 -19.74 -7.94 16.42
CA GLU A 41 -19.95 -7.59 15.02
C GLU A 41 -20.91 -6.39 14.89
N ILE A 42 -21.96 -6.34 15.71
CA ILE A 42 -22.89 -5.21 15.76
C ILE A 42 -22.18 -3.96 16.29
N ASP A 43 -21.40 -4.08 17.36
CA ASP A 43 -20.68 -2.95 17.95
C ASP A 43 -19.65 -2.37 16.99
N ALA A 44 -18.98 -3.21 16.21
CA ALA A 44 -18.03 -2.75 15.18
C ALA A 44 -18.69 -1.88 14.10
N LEU A 45 -19.93 -2.20 13.73
CA LEU A 45 -20.73 -1.43 12.76
C LEU A 45 -21.29 -0.12 13.30
N THR A 46 -21.63 -0.11 14.60
CA THR A 46 -22.31 1.01 15.24
C THR A 46 -21.36 1.94 15.99
N ASN A 47 -20.08 1.62 15.99
CA ASN A 47 -19.05 2.40 16.68
C ASN A 47 -19.02 3.86 16.18
N GLY A 48 -19.10 4.80 17.12
CA GLY A 48 -19.12 6.25 16.82
C GLY A 48 -20.49 6.83 16.43
N LEU A 49 -21.56 6.04 16.37
CA LEU A 49 -22.91 6.52 16.13
C LEU A 49 -23.62 6.94 17.42
N ARG A 50 -24.60 7.84 17.29
CA ARG A 50 -25.49 8.16 18.42
C ARG A 50 -26.39 6.97 18.73
N SER A 51 -26.86 6.87 19.98
CA SER A 51 -27.62 5.71 20.48
C SER A 51 -28.86 5.35 19.62
N GLU A 52 -29.64 6.34 19.20
CA GLU A 52 -30.82 6.10 18.35
C GLU A 52 -30.46 5.64 16.94
N ASP A 53 -29.38 6.18 16.36
CA ASP A 53 -28.86 5.78 15.06
C ASP A 53 -28.24 4.39 15.13
N SER A 54 -27.52 4.06 16.23
CA SER A 54 -26.95 2.74 16.48
C SER A 54 -28.01 1.65 16.48
N ALA A 55 -29.10 1.85 17.19
CA ALA A 55 -30.19 0.86 17.27
C ALA A 55 -30.84 0.61 15.91
N ARG A 56 -31.07 1.66 15.13
CA ARG A 56 -31.65 1.55 13.81
C ARG A 56 -30.73 0.86 12.81
N VAL A 57 -29.42 1.18 12.85
CA VAL A 57 -28.41 0.55 11.99
C VAL A 57 -28.25 -0.92 12.36
N ALA A 58 -28.20 -1.25 13.65
CA ALA A 58 -28.12 -2.63 14.14
C ALA A 58 -29.31 -3.48 13.66
N GLU A 59 -30.55 -2.98 13.83
CA GLU A 59 -31.76 -3.68 13.40
C GLU A 59 -31.79 -3.90 11.87
N SER A 60 -31.43 -2.88 11.11
CA SER A 60 -31.34 -2.97 9.64
C SER A 60 -30.29 -4.01 9.20
N TYR A 61 -29.15 -4.03 9.87
CA TYR A 61 -28.09 -4.99 9.59
C TYR A 61 -28.49 -6.43 9.95
N ILE A 62 -29.08 -6.64 11.12
CA ILE A 62 -29.58 -7.96 11.53
C ILE A 62 -30.56 -8.50 10.50
N ARG A 63 -31.50 -7.65 10.08
CA ARG A 63 -32.50 -8.04 9.07
C ARG A 63 -31.84 -8.41 7.74
N GLN A 64 -30.92 -7.58 7.25
CA GLN A 64 -30.22 -7.85 5.99
C GLN A 64 -29.40 -9.14 6.07
N TRP A 65 -28.65 -9.32 7.14
CA TRP A 65 -27.85 -10.52 7.42
C TRP A 65 -28.72 -11.80 7.43
N ALA A 66 -29.85 -11.75 8.11
CA ALA A 66 -30.78 -12.88 8.15
C ALA A 66 -31.39 -13.17 6.77
N MET A 67 -31.80 -12.13 6.03
CA MET A 67 -32.33 -12.28 4.67
C MET A 67 -31.31 -12.89 3.72
N ASP A 68 -30.06 -12.44 3.77
CA ASP A 68 -29.00 -12.97 2.92
C ASP A 68 -28.74 -14.46 3.18
N LEU A 69 -28.76 -14.89 4.45
CA LEU A 69 -28.66 -16.32 4.81
C LEU A 69 -29.86 -17.14 4.32
N LEU A 70 -31.07 -16.63 4.52
CA LEU A 70 -32.29 -17.34 4.10
C LEU A 70 -32.37 -17.48 2.57
N VAL A 71 -31.95 -16.44 1.83
CA VAL A 71 -31.88 -16.48 0.36
C VAL A 71 -30.78 -17.45 -0.08
N TYR A 72 -29.63 -17.44 0.59
CA TYR A 72 -28.54 -18.36 0.31
C TYR A 72 -28.97 -19.82 0.51
N ASP A 73 -29.64 -20.12 1.63
CA ASP A 73 -30.11 -21.46 1.92
C ASP A 73 -31.17 -21.94 0.91
N ALA A 74 -32.12 -21.06 0.57
CA ALA A 74 -33.11 -21.36 -0.46
C ALA A 74 -32.47 -21.57 -1.85
N ALA A 75 -31.45 -20.78 -2.19
CA ALA A 75 -30.72 -20.95 -3.43
C ALA A 75 -29.90 -22.25 -3.46
N LYS A 76 -29.37 -22.69 -2.31
CA LYS A 76 -28.58 -23.90 -2.17
C LYS A 76 -29.42 -25.17 -2.34
N GLU A 77 -30.72 -25.13 -2.08
CA GLU A 77 -31.62 -26.23 -2.35
C GLU A 77 -31.70 -26.54 -3.87
N VAL A 78 -31.40 -25.58 -4.72
CA VAL A 78 -31.27 -25.75 -6.15
C VAL A 78 -29.83 -26.07 -6.48
N GLU A 79 -29.44 -27.37 -6.38
CA GLU A 79 -28.08 -27.80 -6.71
C GLU A 79 -27.62 -27.28 -8.08
N SER A 80 -26.61 -26.46 -8.12
CA SER A 80 -25.97 -26.00 -9.34
C SER A 80 -24.55 -26.58 -9.43
N LYS A 81 -24.37 -27.62 -10.24
CA LYS A 81 -23.04 -28.18 -10.54
C LYS A 81 -22.07 -27.14 -11.08
N GLU A 82 -22.59 -26.12 -11.74
CA GLU A 82 -21.80 -25.00 -12.24
C GLU A 82 -21.25 -24.15 -11.10
N ILE A 83 -22.05 -23.85 -10.07
CA ILE A 83 -21.61 -23.09 -8.89
C ILE A 83 -20.55 -23.90 -8.12
N GLU A 84 -20.77 -25.19 -7.89
CA GLU A 84 -19.80 -26.05 -7.21
C GLU A 84 -18.46 -26.09 -7.96
N ARG A 85 -18.49 -26.20 -9.30
CA ARG A 85 -17.29 -26.13 -10.13
C ARG A 85 -16.57 -24.79 -9.98
N LEU A 86 -17.29 -23.66 -10.04
CA LEU A 86 -16.73 -22.32 -9.86
C LEU A 86 -16.11 -22.13 -8.47
N VAL A 87 -16.77 -22.62 -7.42
CA VAL A 87 -16.24 -22.56 -6.04
C VAL A 87 -14.96 -23.37 -5.92
N GLU A 88 -14.91 -24.59 -6.51
CA GLU A 88 -13.71 -25.43 -6.48
C GLU A 88 -12.55 -24.82 -7.29
N ASP A 89 -12.82 -24.26 -8.48
CA ASP A 89 -11.84 -23.57 -9.30
C ASP A 89 -11.29 -22.33 -8.56
N TYR A 90 -12.16 -21.56 -7.90
CA TYR A 90 -11.76 -20.41 -7.09
C TYR A 90 -10.92 -20.82 -5.87
N ARG A 91 -11.37 -21.86 -5.14
CA ARG A 91 -10.61 -22.43 -4.02
C ARG A 91 -9.19 -22.83 -4.46
N ARG A 92 -9.08 -23.54 -5.57
CA ARG A 92 -7.78 -23.95 -6.14
C ARG A 92 -6.91 -22.74 -6.47
N SER A 93 -7.48 -21.71 -7.08
CA SER A 93 -6.74 -20.50 -7.43
C SER A 93 -6.19 -19.78 -6.20
N LEU A 94 -6.97 -19.72 -5.10
CA LEU A 94 -6.53 -19.13 -3.83
C LEU A 94 -5.38 -19.93 -3.20
N TYR A 95 -5.46 -21.26 -3.17
CA TYR A 95 -4.38 -22.09 -2.63
C TYR A 95 -3.10 -21.96 -3.47
N VAL A 96 -3.22 -21.96 -4.81
CA VAL A 96 -2.07 -21.78 -5.70
C VAL A 96 -1.44 -20.42 -5.46
N HIS A 97 -2.24 -19.35 -5.43
CA HIS A 97 -1.75 -17.99 -5.18
C HIS A 97 -1.04 -17.88 -3.82
N ASP A 98 -1.66 -18.33 -2.74
CA ASP A 98 -1.06 -18.28 -1.38
C ASP A 98 0.27 -19.07 -1.32
N TYR A 99 0.31 -20.25 -1.94
CA TYR A 99 1.53 -21.05 -2.00
C TYR A 99 2.64 -20.35 -2.78
N GLU A 100 2.34 -19.75 -3.93
CA GLU A 100 3.30 -19.02 -4.76
C GLU A 100 3.81 -17.77 -4.05
N GLU A 101 2.94 -17.00 -3.37
CA GLU A 101 3.36 -15.84 -2.58
C GLU A 101 4.31 -16.23 -1.44
N ARG A 102 4.03 -17.32 -0.75
CA ARG A 102 4.94 -17.85 0.30
C ARG A 102 6.28 -18.27 -0.27
N MET A 103 6.30 -18.93 -1.42
CA MET A 103 7.56 -19.32 -2.09
C MET A 103 8.38 -18.09 -2.47
N ILE A 104 7.76 -17.09 -3.07
CA ILE A 104 8.42 -15.82 -3.41
C ILE A 104 8.98 -15.16 -2.16
N ALA A 105 8.15 -15.03 -1.12
CA ALA A 105 8.57 -14.38 0.12
C ALA A 105 9.77 -15.04 0.79
N GLN A 106 9.85 -16.39 0.73
CA GLN A 106 10.86 -17.17 1.42
C GLN A 106 12.12 -17.43 0.60
N ARG A 107 12.01 -17.53 -0.73
CA ARG A 107 13.07 -18.13 -1.56
C ARG A 107 13.54 -17.24 -2.71
N MET A 108 12.74 -16.28 -3.17
CA MET A 108 13.15 -15.40 -4.25
C MET A 108 14.12 -14.32 -3.74
N PRO A 109 15.29 -14.12 -4.39
CA PRO A 109 16.19 -13.00 -4.07
C PRO A 109 15.52 -11.65 -4.34
N LYS A 110 15.55 -10.78 -3.33
CA LYS A 110 14.89 -9.45 -3.40
C LYS A 110 15.86 -8.33 -3.81
N HIS A 111 17.15 -8.57 -3.70
CA HIS A 111 18.17 -7.59 -4.07
C HIS A 111 18.41 -7.61 -5.57
N VAL A 112 18.43 -6.44 -6.18
CA VAL A 112 18.82 -6.25 -7.59
C VAL A 112 20.20 -5.60 -7.61
N GLU A 113 21.15 -6.25 -8.31
CA GLU A 113 22.51 -5.75 -8.43
C GLU A 113 22.54 -4.47 -9.26
N ASP A 114 23.37 -3.50 -8.84
CA ASP A 114 23.55 -2.22 -9.53
C ASP A 114 23.96 -2.38 -11.01
N SER A 115 24.73 -3.39 -11.30
CA SER A 115 25.14 -3.72 -12.67
C SER A 115 23.96 -4.08 -13.57
N LEU A 116 22.95 -4.79 -13.02
CA LEU A 116 21.73 -5.12 -13.77
C LEU A 116 20.86 -3.87 -13.99
N VAL A 117 20.75 -3.00 -12.98
CA VAL A 117 20.01 -1.74 -13.12
C VAL A 117 20.64 -0.86 -14.22
N LYS A 118 21.96 -0.68 -14.18
CA LYS A 118 22.70 0.10 -15.19
C LYS A 118 22.57 -0.50 -16.58
N GLY A 119 22.82 -1.81 -16.71
CA GLY A 119 22.72 -2.49 -18.01
C GLY A 119 21.29 -2.43 -18.59
N PHE A 120 20.26 -2.58 -17.72
CA PHE A 120 18.87 -2.45 -18.16
C PHE A 120 18.56 -1.03 -18.65
N TYR A 121 19.01 -0.01 -17.90
CA TYR A 121 18.83 1.39 -18.30
C TYR A 121 19.53 1.70 -19.63
N GLU A 122 20.80 1.34 -19.78
CA GLU A 122 21.58 1.58 -21.02
C GLU A 122 20.92 0.95 -22.24
N ASN A 123 20.38 -0.27 -22.10
CA ASN A 123 19.71 -0.95 -23.22
C ASN A 123 18.29 -0.47 -23.50
N HIS A 124 17.66 0.27 -22.59
CA HIS A 124 16.24 0.65 -22.68
C HIS A 124 15.99 2.12 -22.35
N SER A 125 17.01 2.99 -22.40
CA SER A 125 16.91 4.39 -21.97
C SER A 125 15.77 5.15 -22.64
N SER A 126 15.53 4.90 -23.92
CA SER A 126 14.43 5.49 -24.69
C SER A 126 13.01 5.19 -24.14
N ARG A 127 12.88 4.19 -23.25
CA ARG A 127 11.59 3.86 -22.57
C ARG A 127 11.39 4.67 -21.29
N PHE A 128 12.45 5.32 -20.79
CA PHE A 128 12.46 6.12 -19.58
C PHE A 128 12.43 7.61 -19.92
N VAL A 129 11.25 8.07 -20.37
CA VAL A 129 11.01 9.48 -20.70
C VAL A 129 10.17 10.12 -19.60
N LEU A 130 10.56 11.33 -19.20
CA LEU A 130 9.87 12.11 -18.18
C LEU A 130 8.47 12.54 -18.68
N ASP A 131 7.45 12.19 -17.94
CA ASP A 131 6.08 12.66 -18.12
C ASP A 131 5.84 14.05 -17.51
N GLU A 132 6.76 14.50 -16.65
CA GLU A 132 6.75 15.78 -15.94
C GLU A 132 8.18 16.26 -15.73
N THR A 133 8.40 17.58 -15.63
CA THR A 133 9.69 18.17 -15.24
C THR A 133 10.03 17.80 -13.80
N ILE A 134 11.27 17.40 -13.56
CA ILE A 134 11.81 17.14 -12.24
C ILE A 134 12.98 18.08 -11.94
N VAL A 135 13.12 18.44 -10.68
CA VAL A 135 14.15 19.37 -10.20
C VAL A 135 14.76 18.89 -8.90
N LYS A 136 16.02 19.28 -8.69
CA LYS A 136 16.67 19.28 -7.37
C LYS A 136 16.86 20.72 -6.93
N GLY A 137 16.80 21.01 -5.62
CA GLY A 137 16.92 22.35 -5.11
C GLY A 137 16.33 22.60 -3.74
N MET A 138 15.83 23.81 -3.53
CA MET A 138 15.13 24.20 -2.31
C MET A 138 14.02 25.20 -2.60
N LEU A 139 12.99 25.17 -1.75
CA LEU A 139 11.90 26.15 -1.75
C LEU A 139 11.79 26.80 -0.37
N LEU A 140 11.86 28.13 -0.34
CA LEU A 140 11.51 28.93 0.83
C LEU A 140 10.23 29.72 0.58
N ILE A 141 9.40 29.82 1.63
CA ILE A 141 8.20 30.65 1.67
C ILE A 141 8.35 31.59 2.85
N VAL A 142 8.42 32.87 2.59
CA VAL A 142 8.71 33.88 3.58
C VAL A 142 7.63 34.96 3.56
N PRO A 143 7.08 35.42 4.70
CA PRO A 143 6.10 36.51 4.73
C PRO A 143 6.63 37.77 4.09
N LEU A 144 5.77 38.52 3.41
CA LEU A 144 6.11 39.87 2.94
C LEU A 144 6.53 40.73 4.11
N GLY A 145 7.62 41.53 3.94
CA GLY A 145 8.14 42.39 4.99
C GLY A 145 9.11 41.71 5.96
N ALA A 146 9.46 40.44 5.75
CA ALA A 146 10.54 39.79 6.51
C ALA A 146 11.88 40.57 6.33
N PRO A 147 12.73 40.69 7.39
CA PRO A 147 13.94 41.46 7.32
C PRO A 147 14.99 40.81 6.39
N ASN A 148 15.89 41.66 5.87
CA ASN A 148 17.05 41.20 5.06
C ASN A 148 16.72 40.39 3.82
N MET A 149 15.57 40.58 3.22
CA MET A 149 15.09 39.81 2.02
C MET A 149 16.07 39.91 0.84
N ASP A 150 16.68 41.10 0.62
CA ASP A 150 17.65 41.28 -0.47
C ASP A 150 18.94 40.49 -0.23
N GLU A 151 19.35 40.33 1.02
CA GLU A 151 20.48 39.47 1.36
C GLU A 151 20.15 38.01 1.13
N LEU A 152 18.96 37.55 1.56
CA LEU A 152 18.49 36.20 1.30
C LEU A 152 18.45 35.91 -0.21
N LYS A 153 17.87 36.80 -1.02
CA LYS A 153 17.84 36.66 -2.49
C LYS A 153 19.24 36.52 -3.08
N ARG A 154 20.23 37.28 -2.55
CA ARG A 154 21.64 37.18 -2.97
C ARG A 154 22.27 35.85 -2.55
N GLN A 155 22.01 35.37 -1.34
CA GLN A 155 22.51 34.05 -0.89
C GLN A 155 21.94 32.94 -1.71
N MET A 156 20.62 32.92 -1.94
CA MET A 156 19.96 31.92 -2.78
C MET A 156 20.34 31.99 -4.28
N ALA A 157 21.02 33.05 -4.74
CA ALA A 157 21.55 33.11 -6.09
C ALA A 157 22.95 32.49 -6.23
N LYS A 158 23.63 32.21 -5.11
CA LYS A 158 24.93 31.55 -5.08
C LYS A 158 24.79 30.03 -5.13
N PRO A 159 25.90 29.30 -5.46
CA PRO A 159 25.91 27.84 -5.28
C PRO A 159 25.57 27.46 -3.84
N LEU A 160 24.87 26.34 -3.69
CA LEU A 160 24.53 25.76 -2.38
C LEU A 160 25.68 24.87 -1.91
N ASP A 161 26.72 25.50 -1.38
CA ASP A 161 27.73 24.86 -0.55
C ASP A 161 27.27 24.84 0.92
N ASP A 162 27.98 24.10 1.77
CA ASP A 162 27.62 23.92 3.19
C ASP A 162 27.50 25.25 3.94
N GLU A 163 28.41 26.19 3.67
CA GLU A 163 28.42 27.51 4.35
C GLU A 163 27.19 28.32 3.95
N ASN A 164 26.90 28.39 2.66
CA ASN A 164 25.75 29.14 2.15
C ASN A 164 24.41 28.50 2.56
N LEU A 165 24.36 27.17 2.58
CA LEU A 165 23.17 26.42 3.02
C LEU A 165 22.88 26.72 4.50
N GLU A 166 23.89 26.70 5.39
CA GLU A 166 23.76 27.06 6.82
C GLU A 166 23.19 28.45 7.02
N LEU A 167 23.65 29.44 6.23
CA LEU A 167 23.14 30.80 6.29
C LEU A 167 21.66 30.90 5.90
N ILE A 168 21.26 30.18 4.83
CA ILE A 168 19.88 30.13 4.36
C ILE A 168 18.99 29.40 5.38
N GLU A 169 19.44 28.28 5.93
CA GLU A 169 18.71 27.52 6.95
C GLU A 169 18.50 28.33 8.23
N LYS A 170 19.52 29.07 8.67
CA LYS A 170 19.43 29.98 9.82
C LYS A 170 18.39 31.06 9.57
N TYR A 171 18.34 31.62 8.36
CA TYR A 171 17.31 32.56 7.97
C TYR A 171 15.93 31.92 7.95
N ALA A 172 15.83 30.77 7.34
CA ALA A 172 14.57 30.04 7.24
C ALA A 172 13.99 29.69 8.62
N TYR A 173 14.81 29.21 9.53
CA TYR A 173 14.39 28.92 10.91
C TYR A 173 13.76 30.13 11.63
N ASN A 174 14.26 31.33 11.37
CA ASN A 174 13.78 32.52 12.06
C ASN A 174 12.58 33.19 11.38
N TYR A 175 12.46 33.11 10.06
CA TYR A 175 11.53 33.95 9.29
C TYR A 175 10.67 33.21 8.26
N ALA A 176 11.02 32.00 7.86
CA ALA A 176 10.24 31.28 6.87
C ALA A 176 9.00 30.60 7.50
N ILE A 177 7.90 30.57 6.75
CA ILE A 177 6.69 29.80 7.08
C ILE A 177 6.66 28.47 6.34
N GLY A 178 7.53 28.30 5.35
CA GLY A 178 7.74 27.05 4.63
C GLY A 178 9.20 26.95 4.16
N TYR A 179 9.78 25.76 4.36
CA TYR A 179 11.13 25.42 3.93
C TYR A 179 11.15 23.97 3.50
N GLU A 180 11.58 23.72 2.28
CA GLU A 180 11.76 22.37 1.72
C GLU A 180 13.11 22.28 1.04
N LEU A 181 13.85 21.25 1.41
CA LEU A 181 15.15 20.90 0.83
C LEU A 181 15.01 19.58 0.08
N PHE A 182 15.36 19.57 -1.22
CA PHE A 182 15.32 18.41 -2.11
C PHE A 182 16.58 18.38 -2.99
N LEU A 183 17.75 18.46 -2.36
CA LEU A 183 19.04 18.47 -3.06
C LEU A 183 19.45 17.06 -3.52
N GLU A 184 19.12 16.05 -2.73
CA GLU A 184 19.48 14.67 -3.02
C GLU A 184 18.42 13.99 -3.88
N ASP A 185 17.16 14.29 -3.64
CA ASP A 185 16.04 13.63 -4.29
C ASP A 185 15.39 14.50 -5.35
N TRP A 186 15.05 13.87 -6.48
CA TRP A 186 14.29 14.53 -7.54
C TRP A 186 12.85 14.79 -7.13
N THR A 187 12.44 16.05 -7.19
CA THR A 187 11.08 16.49 -6.90
C THR A 187 10.34 16.84 -8.19
N ARG A 188 9.11 16.36 -8.35
CA ARG A 188 8.26 16.68 -9.50
C ARG A 188 7.83 18.16 -9.45
N SER A 189 7.82 18.82 -10.61
CA SER A 189 7.40 20.22 -10.70
C SER A 189 5.99 20.46 -10.17
N GLY A 190 5.06 19.52 -10.36
CA GLY A 190 3.70 19.61 -9.82
C GLY A 190 3.65 19.71 -8.31
N GLN A 191 4.54 19.04 -7.56
CA GLN A 191 4.60 19.15 -6.11
C GLN A 191 5.01 20.54 -5.66
N ILE A 192 5.95 21.17 -6.38
CA ILE A 192 6.38 22.56 -6.13
C ILE A 192 5.24 23.54 -6.43
N LEU A 193 4.54 23.34 -7.54
CA LEU A 193 3.42 24.19 -7.95
C LEU A 193 2.21 24.12 -7.00
N LEU A 194 2.06 23.05 -6.23
CA LEU A 194 1.07 23.00 -5.15
C LEU A 194 1.37 23.97 -4.00
N ARG A 195 2.64 24.40 -3.88
CA ARG A 195 3.12 25.27 -2.82
C ARG A 195 3.36 26.73 -3.25
N MET A 196 3.49 26.99 -4.54
CA MET A 196 3.78 28.30 -5.11
C MET A 196 2.59 28.78 -5.96
N PRO A 197 2.24 30.07 -5.93
CA PRO A 197 1.24 30.66 -6.82
C PRO A 197 1.83 30.88 -8.23
N PHE A 198 2.14 29.78 -8.93
CA PHE A 198 2.86 29.82 -10.20
C PHE A 198 2.29 28.76 -11.18
N SER A 199 2.29 29.06 -12.47
CA SER A 199 1.83 28.10 -13.48
C SER A 199 2.96 27.24 -14.02
N GLU A 200 2.65 26.01 -14.45
CA GLU A 200 3.62 25.09 -15.04
C GLU A 200 4.34 25.73 -16.25
N THR A 201 3.59 26.40 -17.12
CA THR A 201 4.15 27.08 -18.31
C THR A 201 5.18 28.14 -17.91
N ASN A 202 4.89 28.93 -16.87
CA ASN A 202 5.80 29.95 -16.39
C ASN A 202 7.03 29.35 -15.70
N LEU A 203 6.85 28.26 -14.95
CA LEU A 203 7.94 27.53 -14.32
C LEU A 203 8.91 27.01 -15.38
N HIS A 204 8.43 26.31 -16.39
CA HIS A 204 9.26 25.78 -17.50
C HIS A 204 10.01 26.91 -18.23
N LYS A 205 9.33 28.02 -18.53
CA LYS A 205 9.96 29.17 -19.19
C LYS A 205 11.10 29.75 -18.34
N GLN A 206 10.92 29.86 -17.03
CA GLN A 206 11.95 30.40 -16.15
C GLN A 206 13.09 29.42 -15.89
N LEU A 207 12.82 28.12 -15.73
CA LEU A 207 13.84 27.10 -15.56
C LEU A 207 14.82 27.00 -16.75
N ASN A 208 14.36 27.32 -17.95
CA ASN A 208 15.23 27.42 -19.12
C ASN A 208 16.19 28.62 -19.08
N GLN A 209 15.92 29.63 -18.26
CA GLN A 209 16.66 30.88 -18.24
C GLN A 209 17.42 31.13 -16.92
N LYS A 210 16.85 30.69 -15.82
CA LYS A 210 17.32 31.02 -14.46
C LYS A 210 17.23 29.81 -13.54
N ARG A 211 18.20 29.73 -12.63
CA ARG A 211 18.18 28.73 -11.56
C ARG A 211 17.47 29.21 -10.28
N GLN A 212 17.25 30.53 -10.16
CA GLN A 212 16.49 31.12 -9.06
C GLN A 212 15.19 31.73 -9.59
N ILE A 213 14.09 31.36 -8.97
CA ILE A 213 12.74 31.86 -9.29
C ILE A 213 12.17 32.50 -8.02
N VAL A 214 11.78 33.77 -8.14
CA VAL A 214 11.14 34.53 -7.06
C VAL A 214 9.75 34.91 -7.53
N VAL A 215 8.75 34.56 -6.74
CA VAL A 215 7.35 34.94 -6.96
C VAL A 215 6.79 35.51 -5.68
N GLU A 216 5.93 36.51 -5.79
CA GLU A 216 5.25 37.12 -4.65
C GLU A 216 3.74 37.10 -4.85
N ASP A 217 3.01 36.84 -3.80
CA ASP A 217 1.57 37.04 -3.73
C ASP A 217 1.25 38.21 -2.74
N SER A 218 0.03 38.32 -2.29
CA SER A 218 -0.40 39.37 -1.36
C SER A 218 0.12 39.17 0.08
N VAL A 219 0.71 38.03 0.41
CA VAL A 219 1.07 37.64 1.78
C VAL A 219 2.53 37.22 1.87
N ASN A 220 3.03 36.50 0.86
CA ASN A 220 4.32 35.81 0.92
C ASN A 220 5.18 36.04 -0.30
N THR A 221 6.50 35.92 -0.09
CA THR A 221 7.52 35.75 -1.13
C THR A 221 7.93 34.28 -1.20
N TYR A 222 7.88 33.71 -2.38
CA TYR A 222 8.30 32.33 -2.69
C TYR A 222 9.64 32.37 -3.42
N LEU A 223 10.64 31.70 -2.89
CA LEU A 223 11.98 31.64 -3.45
C LEU A 223 12.30 30.16 -3.75
N LEU A 224 12.36 29.84 -5.03
CA LEU A 224 12.75 28.51 -5.52
C LEU A 224 14.16 28.63 -6.09
N GLN A 225 15.11 27.89 -5.53
CA GLN A 225 16.44 27.69 -6.10
C GLN A 225 16.55 26.28 -6.63
N VAL A 226 16.93 26.17 -7.91
CA VAL A 226 17.07 24.88 -8.60
C VAL A 226 18.55 24.63 -8.87
N THR A 227 19.07 23.53 -8.33
CA THR A 227 20.44 23.08 -8.54
C THR A 227 20.56 22.23 -9.80
N ASP A 228 19.55 21.37 -10.04
CA ASP A 228 19.49 20.54 -11.22
C ASP A 228 18.06 20.41 -11.75
N VAL A 229 17.92 20.18 -13.08
CA VAL A 229 16.62 20.08 -13.75
C VAL A 229 16.66 19.16 -14.94
N HIS A 230 15.66 18.26 -15.03
CA HIS A 230 15.34 17.51 -16.24
C HIS A 230 13.94 17.88 -16.70
N MET A 231 13.83 18.32 -17.95
CA MET A 231 12.57 18.80 -18.49
C MET A 231 11.66 17.62 -18.91
N LYS A 232 10.36 17.83 -18.82
CA LYS A 232 9.37 16.92 -19.41
C LYS A 232 9.73 16.57 -20.86
N GLY A 233 9.60 15.28 -21.20
CA GLY A 233 9.90 14.76 -22.53
C GLY A 233 11.40 14.46 -22.76
N THR A 234 12.28 14.75 -21.79
CA THR A 234 13.68 14.29 -21.82
C THR A 234 13.82 12.92 -21.16
N GLU A 235 14.97 12.30 -21.35
CA GLU A 235 15.32 11.04 -20.71
C GLU A 235 15.40 11.20 -19.19
N MET A 236 14.84 10.23 -18.46
CA MET A 236 14.91 10.19 -16.98
C MET A 236 16.36 9.95 -16.56
N PRO A 237 16.95 10.68 -15.61
CA PRO A 237 18.24 10.31 -15.06
C PRO A 237 18.17 8.93 -14.36
N LEU A 238 19.28 8.20 -14.38
CA LEU A 238 19.36 6.84 -13.87
C LEU A 238 18.93 6.73 -12.41
N ASP A 239 19.34 7.69 -11.57
CA ASP A 239 18.99 7.74 -10.16
C ASP A 239 17.47 7.88 -9.94
N TYR A 240 16.80 8.68 -10.77
CA TYR A 240 15.33 8.79 -10.76
C TYR A 240 14.64 7.55 -11.32
N ALA A 241 15.17 6.97 -12.38
CA ALA A 241 14.62 5.76 -13.03
C ALA A 241 14.86 4.48 -12.21
N ARG A 242 15.84 4.47 -11.30
CA ARG A 242 16.32 3.30 -10.54
C ARG A 242 15.21 2.48 -9.93
N THR A 243 14.37 3.08 -9.11
CA THR A 243 13.28 2.37 -8.43
C THR A 243 12.33 1.68 -9.40
N LYS A 244 12.02 2.34 -10.51
CA LYS A 244 11.17 1.77 -11.56
C LYS A 244 11.84 0.59 -12.26
N ILE A 245 13.15 0.69 -12.53
CA ILE A 245 13.93 -0.39 -13.13
C ILE A 245 14.02 -1.58 -12.20
N GLU A 246 14.31 -1.36 -10.92
CA GLU A 246 14.34 -2.41 -9.91
C GLU A 246 13.00 -3.16 -9.81
N GLN A 247 11.88 -2.43 -9.86
CA GLN A 247 10.55 -3.06 -9.88
C GLN A 247 10.32 -3.92 -11.11
N ILE A 248 10.76 -3.45 -12.30
CA ILE A 248 10.66 -4.22 -13.54
C ILE A 248 11.48 -5.51 -13.43
N LEU A 249 12.75 -5.41 -13.03
CA LEU A 249 13.66 -6.55 -12.89
C LEU A 249 13.18 -7.54 -11.82
N LEU A 250 12.60 -7.06 -10.72
CA LEU A 250 12.00 -7.92 -9.71
C LEU A 250 10.76 -8.63 -10.23
N ASN A 251 9.93 -7.97 -11.03
CA ASN A 251 8.76 -8.61 -11.64
C ASN A 251 9.16 -9.66 -12.69
N GLU A 252 10.17 -9.39 -13.52
CA GLU A 252 10.72 -10.38 -14.47
C GLU A 252 11.27 -11.59 -13.71
N ARG A 253 12.08 -11.37 -12.67
CA ARG A 253 12.59 -12.43 -11.79
C ARG A 253 11.49 -13.24 -11.12
N ARG A 254 10.41 -12.58 -10.70
CA ARG A 254 9.25 -13.25 -10.10
C ARG A 254 8.59 -14.24 -11.07
N VAL A 255 8.37 -13.80 -12.31
CA VAL A 255 7.79 -14.66 -13.36
C VAL A 255 8.68 -15.87 -13.62
N GLU A 256 9.96 -15.64 -13.84
CA GLU A 256 10.95 -16.69 -14.11
C GLU A 256 11.08 -17.67 -12.92
N PHE A 257 11.14 -17.15 -11.69
CA PHE A 257 11.20 -17.96 -10.48
C PHE A 257 9.98 -18.88 -10.35
N LEU A 258 8.77 -18.36 -10.56
CA LEU A 258 7.55 -19.16 -10.48
C LEU A 258 7.48 -20.23 -11.58
N GLU A 259 7.92 -19.90 -12.78
CA GLU A 259 8.00 -20.87 -13.89
C GLU A 259 8.95 -22.01 -13.54
N GLN A 260 10.16 -21.70 -13.07
CA GLN A 260 11.14 -22.70 -12.64
C GLN A 260 10.60 -23.59 -11.49
N GLU A 261 9.91 -23.02 -10.51
CA GLU A 261 9.35 -23.79 -9.39
C GLU A 261 8.18 -24.68 -9.83
N ARG A 262 7.34 -24.21 -10.74
CA ARG A 262 6.27 -25.03 -11.36
C ARG A 262 6.86 -26.21 -12.16
N ASP A 263 7.91 -25.96 -12.93
CA ASP A 263 8.63 -27.00 -13.67
C ASP A 263 9.25 -28.05 -12.75
N LYS A 264 9.83 -27.63 -11.61
CA LYS A 264 10.34 -28.58 -10.60
C LYS A 264 9.24 -29.45 -10.04
N LEU A 265 8.06 -28.88 -9.75
CA LEU A 265 6.90 -29.63 -9.26
C LEU A 265 6.40 -30.62 -10.32
N TYR A 266 6.31 -30.18 -11.57
CA TYR A 266 5.90 -31.01 -12.69
C TYR A 266 6.85 -32.20 -12.90
N ASN A 267 8.15 -31.95 -12.96
CA ASN A 267 9.18 -32.98 -13.14
C ASN A 267 9.21 -33.97 -11.97
N LYS A 268 9.02 -33.50 -10.74
CA LYS A 268 8.89 -34.36 -9.57
C LYS A 268 7.64 -35.25 -9.65
N ALA A 269 6.52 -34.74 -10.16
CA ALA A 269 5.30 -35.53 -10.34
C ALA A 269 5.49 -36.63 -11.39
N LEU A 270 6.23 -36.38 -12.48
CA LEU A 270 6.60 -37.37 -13.48
C LEU A 270 7.48 -38.48 -12.85
N GLN A 271 8.51 -38.10 -12.11
CA GLN A 271 9.41 -39.06 -11.44
C GLN A 271 8.66 -39.95 -10.42
N GLN A 272 7.65 -39.41 -9.77
CA GLN A 272 6.84 -40.12 -8.77
C GLN A 272 5.65 -40.88 -9.35
N ASN A 273 5.51 -40.95 -10.69
CA ASN A 273 4.36 -41.54 -11.39
C ASN A 273 3.00 -40.98 -10.94
N LYS A 274 2.95 -39.73 -10.53
CA LYS A 274 1.71 -39.02 -10.16
C LYS A 274 0.98 -38.47 -11.38
N LEU A 275 1.67 -38.31 -12.50
CA LEU A 275 1.10 -37.93 -13.78
C LEU A 275 1.03 -39.15 -14.69
N ILE A 276 -0.16 -39.57 -15.00
CA ILE A 276 -0.43 -40.70 -15.92
C ILE A 276 -1.05 -40.13 -17.20
N ARG A 277 -0.41 -40.38 -18.33
CA ARG A 277 -0.95 -40.04 -19.64
C ARG A 277 -1.62 -41.29 -20.23
N TYR A 278 -2.88 -41.17 -20.55
CA TYR A 278 -3.57 -42.20 -21.32
C TYR A 278 -3.51 -41.80 -22.80
N GLU A 279 -2.71 -42.52 -23.58
CA GLU A 279 -2.69 -42.32 -25.03
C GLU A 279 -4.03 -42.82 -25.59
N LYS A 280 -4.59 -42.09 -26.57
CA LYS A 280 -5.84 -42.47 -27.26
C LYS A 280 -5.58 -43.52 -28.33
#